data_80c256d9c267f8b9a0cd41831b41e400
#
_entry.id   80c256d9c267f8b9a0cd41831b41e400
#
_cell.length_a   1.000
_cell.length_b   1.000
_cell.length_c   1.000
_cell.angle_alpha   90.00
_cell.angle_beta   90.00
_cell.angle_gamma   90.00
#
_symmetry.space_group_name_H-M   'P 1'
#
loop_
_entity.id
_entity.type
_entity.pdbx_description
1 polymer ?
#
loop_
_entity_poly.entity_id
_entity_poly.type
_entity_poly.pdbx_seq_one_letter_code
_entity_poly.pdbx_strand_id
1 'polypeptide(L)'
;MSIASSRTTHPKTSFLEPFLRTREFLWQEGHTAHLTKPEADKEVLEILDLYRRVFEELLAVPVIPGVKSEKEKFAGGLYTTTVEGFIPTSGRGIQGATSHCLGQNFSRPEMFNIVVEDPNDPTGQGKTYVWQNSWGLSTRTIGVMVMVHGDNQGLVLPPRVANVQTVIVPCGITAKTTEEQRLEITAKCEELVATLKKAGIRARADLRDGYTPGYKFNDWEQKGVPLRLEIGPQDLAKNQTLSVRRDTGVKAPISLANIETAVPALLETIQSEMFTRAKDLYWSRIKQVTEWEKVVPTLDDKCVVVLPWCEVESCEDDIKERSGRA
;
A
#
# COMPACT_ATOMS: atom_id res chain seq x y z
N MET A 1 -13.52 -17.40 10.89
CA MET A 1 -12.65 -16.57 10.04
C MET A 1 -11.57 -17.49 9.48
N SER A 2 -11.61 -17.81 8.20
CA SER A 2 -10.52 -18.54 7.55
C SER A 2 -9.74 -17.57 6.68
N ILE A 3 -8.44 -17.49 6.91
CA ILE A 3 -7.52 -16.74 6.04
C ILE A 3 -6.85 -17.77 5.15
N ALA A 4 -7.19 -17.79 3.88
CA ALA A 4 -6.53 -18.63 2.91
C ALA A 4 -5.54 -17.77 2.12
N SER A 5 -4.27 -18.19 2.05
CA SER A 5 -3.38 -17.73 0.98
C SER A 5 -3.56 -18.71 -0.17
N SER A 6 -4.06 -18.24 -1.30
CA SER A 6 -4.23 -19.09 -2.47
C SER A 6 -3.40 -18.57 -3.65
N ARG A 7 -2.97 -19.50 -4.50
CA ARG A 7 -2.40 -19.21 -5.80
C ARG A 7 -3.53 -19.21 -6.80
N THR A 8 -3.78 -18.09 -7.45
CA THR A 8 -4.74 -18.00 -8.53
C THR A 8 -3.98 -17.86 -9.86
N THR A 9 -4.32 -18.67 -10.84
CA THR A 9 -3.72 -18.62 -12.19
C THR A 9 -4.70 -17.96 -13.16
N HIS A 10 -4.26 -16.89 -13.83
CA HIS A 10 -5.01 -16.33 -14.97
C HIS A 10 -4.55 -16.95 -16.27
N PRO A 11 -5.40 -17.71 -16.98
CA PRO A 11 -4.99 -18.48 -18.16
C PRO A 11 -4.73 -17.65 -19.43
N LYS A 12 -5.09 -16.37 -19.48
CA LYS A 12 -4.97 -15.53 -20.68
C LYS A 12 -4.49 -14.12 -20.36
N THR A 13 -3.20 -13.95 -20.09
CA THR A 13 -2.60 -12.61 -20.10
C THR A 13 -1.53 -12.54 -21.18
N SER A 14 -1.79 -11.77 -22.23
CA SER A 14 -0.82 -11.46 -23.28
C SER A 14 0.33 -10.55 -22.79
N PHE A 15 0.11 -9.84 -21.68
CA PHE A 15 1.10 -8.96 -21.06
C PHE A 15 1.14 -9.21 -19.55
N LEU A 16 2.29 -9.62 -19.04
CA LEU A 16 2.56 -9.76 -17.61
C LEU A 16 3.24 -8.48 -17.11
N GLU A 17 2.67 -7.88 -16.07
CA GLU A 17 3.27 -6.77 -15.35
C GLU A 17 3.57 -7.24 -13.92
N PRO A 18 4.82 -7.13 -13.44
CA PRO A 18 5.18 -7.57 -12.09
C PRO A 18 4.25 -6.95 -11.04
N PHE A 19 3.76 -7.78 -10.12
CA PHE A 19 2.81 -7.47 -9.04
C PHE A 19 1.43 -6.96 -9.46
N LEU A 20 1.24 -6.37 -10.62
CA LEU A 20 -0.05 -5.82 -11.06
C LEU A 20 -0.88 -6.83 -11.81
N ARG A 21 -0.27 -7.54 -12.75
CA ARG A 21 -0.92 -8.56 -13.57
C ARG A 21 0.00 -9.75 -13.77
N THR A 22 -0.06 -10.68 -12.84
CA THR A 22 0.77 -11.89 -12.81
C THR A 22 -0.08 -13.13 -13.11
N ARG A 23 0.57 -14.23 -13.49
CA ARG A 23 -0.11 -15.53 -13.64
C ARG A 23 -0.47 -16.14 -12.30
N GLU A 24 0.39 -15.98 -11.32
CA GLU A 24 0.18 -16.37 -9.92
C GLU A 24 0.35 -15.16 -9.03
N PHE A 25 -0.49 -15.01 -8.03
CA PHE A 25 -0.34 -14.00 -6.99
C PHE A 25 -0.72 -14.57 -5.64
N LEU A 26 -0.11 -14.05 -4.61
CA LEU A 26 -0.50 -14.29 -3.25
C LEU A 26 -1.58 -13.29 -2.85
N TRP A 27 -2.56 -13.75 -2.12
CA TRP A 27 -3.62 -12.90 -1.61
C TRP A 27 -4.09 -13.37 -0.24
N GLN A 28 -4.72 -12.48 0.47
CA GLN A 28 -5.47 -12.77 1.67
C GLN A 28 -6.94 -12.73 1.30
N GLU A 29 -7.68 -13.73 1.72
CA GLU A 29 -9.12 -13.82 1.57
C GLU A 29 -9.75 -14.17 2.91
N GLY A 30 -10.86 -13.52 3.23
CA GLY A 30 -11.67 -13.82 4.40
C GLY A 30 -13.11 -14.09 4.02
N HIS A 31 -13.74 -14.98 4.77
CA HIS A 31 -15.16 -15.33 4.65
C HIS A 31 -15.80 -15.30 6.03
N THR A 32 -17.00 -14.72 6.07
CA THR A 32 -17.78 -14.60 7.30
C THR A 32 -19.23 -14.96 7.05
N ALA A 33 -19.95 -15.25 8.13
CA ALA A 33 -21.37 -15.54 8.11
C ALA A 33 -22.06 -14.82 9.27
N HIS A 34 -23.22 -14.25 8.99
CA HIS A 34 -24.02 -13.44 9.90
C HIS A 34 -25.46 -13.92 9.91
N LEU A 35 -26.17 -13.66 11.00
CA LEU A 35 -27.58 -13.97 11.10
C LEU A 35 -28.45 -13.00 10.31
N THR A 36 -28.05 -11.73 10.25
CA THR A 36 -28.85 -10.68 9.66
C THR A 36 -28.09 -9.89 8.59
N LYS A 37 -28.84 -9.33 7.64
CA LYS A 37 -28.28 -8.44 6.61
C LYS A 37 -27.57 -7.21 7.20
N PRO A 38 -28.15 -6.49 8.21
CA PRO A 38 -27.45 -5.34 8.80
C PRO A 38 -26.10 -5.65 9.41
N GLU A 39 -25.92 -6.82 10.02
CA GLU A 39 -24.63 -7.27 10.54
C GLU A 39 -23.61 -7.50 9.41
N ALA A 40 -24.06 -8.17 8.33
CA ALA A 40 -23.23 -8.41 7.16
C ALA A 40 -22.83 -7.08 6.49
N ASP A 41 -23.78 -6.16 6.26
CA ASP A 41 -23.52 -4.86 5.66
C ASP A 41 -22.52 -4.03 6.49
N LYS A 42 -22.65 -4.06 7.81
CA LYS A 42 -21.73 -3.37 8.72
C LYS A 42 -20.31 -3.87 8.55
N GLU A 43 -20.12 -5.20 8.55
CA GLU A 43 -18.77 -5.78 8.36
C GLU A 43 -18.19 -5.44 6.98
N VAL A 44 -18.99 -5.46 5.91
CA VAL A 44 -18.53 -5.08 4.57
C VAL A 44 -17.87 -3.70 4.58
N LEU A 45 -18.49 -2.73 5.26
CA LEU A 45 -17.98 -1.37 5.36
C LEU A 45 -16.77 -1.26 6.30
N GLU A 46 -16.76 -1.98 7.41
CA GLU A 46 -15.63 -2.04 8.34
C GLU A 46 -14.38 -2.60 7.63
N ILE A 47 -14.52 -3.68 6.87
CA ILE A 47 -13.43 -4.26 6.09
C ILE A 47 -12.97 -3.32 4.98
N LEU A 48 -13.89 -2.65 4.30
CA LEU A 48 -13.55 -1.65 3.29
C LEU A 48 -12.69 -0.53 3.90
N ASP A 49 -13.04 -0.04 5.09
CA ASP A 49 -12.27 0.98 5.80
C ASP A 49 -10.87 0.46 6.22
N LEU A 50 -10.79 -0.79 6.69
CA LEU A 50 -9.50 -1.41 7.00
C LEU A 50 -8.60 -1.48 5.76
N TYR A 51 -9.13 -1.82 4.59
CA TYR A 51 -8.38 -1.83 3.35
C TYR A 51 -7.96 -0.41 2.92
N ARG A 52 -8.85 0.57 3.03
CA ARG A 52 -8.48 1.99 2.81
C ARG A 52 -7.30 2.37 3.70
N ARG A 53 -7.33 2.02 4.98
CA ARG A 53 -6.27 2.30 5.94
C ARG A 53 -4.95 1.59 5.61
N VAL A 54 -5.01 0.34 5.10
CA VAL A 54 -3.80 -0.33 4.59
C VAL A 54 -3.12 0.51 3.51
N PHE A 55 -3.88 1.00 2.53
CA PHE A 55 -3.33 1.84 1.47
C PHE A 55 -2.85 3.19 1.98
N GLU A 56 -3.66 3.91 2.71
CA GLU A 56 -3.36 5.29 3.13
C GLU A 56 -2.35 5.34 4.27
N GLU A 57 -2.56 4.57 5.33
CA GLU A 57 -1.73 4.64 6.53
C GLU A 57 -0.41 3.88 6.40
N LEU A 58 -0.42 2.68 5.78
CA LEU A 58 0.78 1.85 5.67
C LEU A 58 1.56 2.14 4.38
N LEU A 59 0.88 2.13 3.23
CA LEU A 59 1.50 2.28 1.92
C LEU A 59 1.65 3.74 1.48
N ALA A 60 1.08 4.70 2.22
CA ALA A 60 1.03 6.12 1.87
C ALA A 60 0.41 6.38 0.48
N VAL A 61 -0.54 5.53 0.06
CA VAL A 61 -1.22 5.59 -1.24
C VAL A 61 -2.67 6.03 -1.03
N PRO A 62 -3.10 7.14 -1.61
CA PRO A 62 -4.50 7.57 -1.56
C PRO A 62 -5.39 6.64 -2.39
N VAL A 63 -6.57 6.32 -1.87
CA VAL A 63 -7.59 5.51 -2.56
C VAL A 63 -8.97 6.11 -2.39
N ILE A 64 -9.89 5.76 -3.29
CA ILE A 64 -11.29 6.16 -3.24
C ILE A 64 -12.12 4.91 -2.94
N PRO A 65 -12.85 4.86 -1.81
CA PRO A 65 -13.86 3.84 -1.58
C PRO A 65 -15.07 4.04 -2.50
N GLY A 66 -15.61 2.94 -3.01
CA GLY A 66 -16.76 2.99 -3.89
C GLY A 66 -17.55 1.69 -3.91
N VAL A 67 -18.64 1.69 -4.67
CA VAL A 67 -19.47 0.51 -4.95
C VAL A 67 -19.33 0.19 -6.43
N LYS A 68 -19.12 -1.07 -6.75
CA LYS A 68 -19.06 -1.57 -8.14
C LYS A 68 -20.45 -1.55 -8.77
N SER A 69 -20.51 -1.28 -10.07
CA SER A 69 -21.74 -1.42 -10.84
C SER A 69 -22.24 -2.88 -10.86
N GLU A 70 -23.48 -3.09 -11.26
CA GLU A 70 -24.05 -4.44 -11.40
C GLU A 70 -23.19 -5.34 -12.31
N LYS A 71 -22.61 -4.77 -13.36
CA LYS A 71 -21.75 -5.48 -14.32
C LYS A 71 -20.37 -5.81 -13.76
N GLU A 72 -19.83 -4.96 -12.90
CA GLU A 72 -18.48 -5.08 -12.36
C GLU A 72 -18.43 -5.76 -10.98
N LYS A 73 -19.58 -5.96 -10.33
CA LYS A 73 -19.64 -6.63 -9.04
C LYS A 73 -19.22 -8.09 -9.14
N PHE A 74 -18.87 -8.70 -8.02
CA PHE A 74 -18.59 -10.13 -7.95
C PHE A 74 -19.81 -10.96 -8.37
N ALA A 75 -19.62 -11.86 -9.33
CA ALA A 75 -20.69 -12.69 -9.88
C ALA A 75 -21.34 -13.55 -8.78
N GLY A 76 -22.66 -13.46 -8.65
CA GLY A 76 -23.42 -14.12 -7.60
C GLY A 76 -23.49 -13.37 -6.28
N GLY A 77 -22.72 -12.31 -6.09
CA GLY A 77 -22.83 -11.45 -4.91
C GLY A 77 -24.02 -10.51 -4.97
N LEU A 78 -24.46 -10.02 -3.81
CA LEU A 78 -25.51 -9.01 -3.72
C LEU A 78 -24.98 -7.63 -4.16
N TYR A 79 -23.84 -7.22 -3.62
CA TYR A 79 -23.10 -6.03 -4.06
C TYR A 79 -21.61 -6.17 -3.71
N THR A 80 -20.79 -5.35 -4.34
CA THR A 80 -19.34 -5.30 -4.12
C THR A 80 -18.90 -3.89 -3.80
N THR A 81 -18.19 -3.72 -2.69
CA THR A 81 -17.46 -2.50 -2.40
C THR A 81 -15.98 -2.66 -2.74
N THR A 82 -15.31 -1.56 -3.05
CA THR A 82 -13.93 -1.56 -3.50
C THR A 82 -13.18 -0.33 -3.01
N VAL A 83 -11.86 -0.42 -2.91
CA VAL A 83 -10.97 0.76 -2.83
C VAL A 83 -10.18 0.83 -4.14
N GLU A 84 -10.28 1.98 -4.82
CA GLU A 84 -9.65 2.22 -6.11
C GLU A 84 -8.52 3.23 -5.97
N GLY A 85 -7.34 2.83 -6.42
CA GLY A 85 -6.17 3.69 -6.54
C GLY A 85 -5.98 4.19 -7.96
N PHE A 86 -5.02 5.08 -8.13
CA PHE A 86 -4.66 5.62 -9.43
C PHE A 86 -3.14 5.75 -9.55
N ILE A 87 -2.61 5.40 -10.72
CA ILE A 87 -1.20 5.49 -11.03
C ILE A 87 -0.99 6.67 -12.00
N PRO A 88 -0.58 7.83 -11.50
CA PRO A 88 -0.54 9.06 -12.30
C PRO A 88 0.39 8.99 -13.51
N THR A 89 1.48 8.23 -13.43
CA THR A 89 2.45 8.08 -14.51
C THR A 89 1.88 7.37 -15.72
N SER A 90 1.03 6.38 -15.53
CA SER A 90 0.37 5.61 -16.59
C SER A 90 -1.05 6.11 -16.92
N GLY A 91 -1.69 6.87 -16.04
CA GLY A 91 -3.09 7.26 -16.19
C GLY A 91 -4.09 6.14 -15.92
N ARG A 92 -3.67 5.07 -15.20
CA ARG A 92 -4.51 3.90 -14.94
C ARG A 92 -5.11 3.92 -13.55
N GLY A 93 -6.42 3.72 -13.48
CA GLY A 93 -7.10 3.27 -12.27
C GLY A 93 -6.72 1.83 -11.94
N ILE A 94 -6.64 1.50 -10.68
CA ILE A 94 -6.32 0.16 -10.22
C ILE A 94 -7.13 -0.22 -9.00
N GLN A 95 -7.80 -1.37 -9.09
CA GLN A 95 -8.49 -1.95 -7.96
C GLN A 95 -7.49 -2.41 -6.89
N GLY A 96 -7.61 -1.84 -5.70
CA GLY A 96 -6.74 -2.16 -4.57
C GLY A 96 -7.20 -3.38 -3.79
N ALA A 97 -8.44 -3.35 -3.34
CA ALA A 97 -9.04 -4.43 -2.55
C ALA A 97 -10.57 -4.40 -2.69
N THR A 98 -11.23 -5.50 -2.33
CA THR A 98 -12.69 -5.61 -2.39
C THR A 98 -13.27 -6.21 -1.12
N SER A 99 -14.48 -5.76 -0.78
CA SER A 99 -15.31 -6.36 0.25
C SER A 99 -16.71 -6.59 -0.32
N HIS A 100 -17.15 -7.85 -0.34
CA HIS A 100 -18.37 -8.28 -1.00
C HIS A 100 -19.43 -8.67 0.04
N CYS A 101 -20.64 -8.16 -0.14
CA CYS A 101 -21.81 -8.78 0.44
C CYS A 101 -22.30 -9.86 -0.53
N LEU A 102 -22.16 -11.12 -0.16
CA LEU A 102 -22.67 -12.25 -0.96
C LEU A 102 -24.18 -12.44 -0.76
N GLY A 103 -24.74 -11.80 0.26
CA GLY A 103 -26.13 -12.02 0.65
C GLY A 103 -26.36 -13.44 1.14
N GLN A 104 -27.50 -14.00 0.78
CA GLN A 104 -27.85 -15.41 1.00
C GLN A 104 -27.73 -16.24 -0.28
N ASN A 105 -27.14 -15.70 -1.33
CA ASN A 105 -27.13 -16.33 -2.65
C ASN A 105 -26.37 -17.67 -2.67
N PHE A 106 -25.29 -17.76 -1.87
CA PHE A 106 -24.51 -18.99 -1.76
C PHE A 106 -24.97 -19.89 -0.63
N SER A 107 -25.67 -19.38 0.39
CA SER A 107 -26.17 -20.18 1.51
C SER A 107 -27.46 -20.95 1.20
N ARG A 108 -28.14 -20.64 0.10
CA ARG A 108 -29.38 -21.30 -0.31
C ARG A 108 -29.20 -22.79 -0.63
N PRO A 109 -30.31 -23.58 -0.62
CA PRO A 109 -30.25 -25.03 -0.89
C PRO A 109 -29.66 -25.40 -2.25
N GLU A 110 -29.90 -24.53 -3.26
CA GLU A 110 -29.44 -24.75 -4.65
C GLU A 110 -27.92 -24.62 -4.78
N MET A 111 -27.24 -24.04 -3.76
CA MET A 111 -25.78 -23.86 -3.72
C MET A 111 -25.15 -24.73 -2.62
N PHE A 112 -24.97 -24.16 -1.43
CA PHE A 112 -24.22 -24.84 -0.34
C PHE A 112 -25.09 -25.25 0.85
N ASN A 113 -26.37 -24.82 0.90
CA ASN A 113 -27.32 -25.11 1.95
C ASN A 113 -26.79 -24.86 3.37
N ILE A 114 -26.30 -23.63 3.61
CA ILE A 114 -25.71 -23.23 4.88
C ILE A 114 -26.79 -22.61 5.75
N VAL A 115 -27.27 -23.35 6.73
CA VAL A 115 -28.34 -22.98 7.66
C VAL A 115 -27.84 -22.96 9.09
N VAL A 116 -28.45 -22.10 9.89
CA VAL A 116 -28.26 -22.01 11.35
C VAL A 116 -29.63 -21.99 12.05
N GLU A 117 -29.64 -22.20 13.35
CA GLU A 117 -30.84 -22.01 14.15
C GLU A 117 -31.33 -20.56 14.07
N ASP A 118 -32.64 -20.35 13.90
CA ASP A 118 -33.23 -19.03 13.91
C ASP A 118 -33.48 -18.58 15.35
N PRO A 119 -32.75 -17.60 15.87
CA PRO A 119 -32.93 -17.14 17.24
C PRO A 119 -34.29 -16.45 17.48
N ASN A 120 -35.01 -16.10 16.41
CA ASN A 120 -36.34 -15.48 16.49
C ASN A 120 -37.47 -16.52 16.46
N ASP A 121 -37.17 -17.80 16.25
CA ASP A 121 -38.18 -18.86 16.31
C ASP A 121 -38.45 -19.27 17.76
N PRO A 122 -39.66 -19.00 18.30
CA PRO A 122 -39.99 -19.35 19.67
C PRO A 122 -40.07 -20.86 19.93
N THR A 123 -40.11 -21.69 18.88
CA THR A 123 -40.15 -23.17 19.01
C THR A 123 -38.76 -23.77 19.11
N GLY A 124 -37.70 -23.00 18.77
CA GLY A 124 -36.31 -23.48 18.73
C GLY A 124 -36.00 -24.50 17.62
N GLN A 125 -36.93 -24.71 16.68
CA GLN A 125 -36.78 -25.66 15.57
C GLN A 125 -36.60 -24.96 14.22
N GLY A 126 -36.83 -23.65 14.17
CA GLY A 126 -36.65 -22.84 12.97
C GLY A 126 -35.20 -22.72 12.52
N LYS A 127 -35.00 -22.72 11.22
CA LYS A 127 -33.70 -22.52 10.59
C LYS A 127 -33.74 -21.36 9.63
N THR A 128 -32.66 -20.60 9.58
CA THR A 128 -32.48 -19.49 8.62
C THR A 128 -31.17 -19.66 7.85
N TYR A 129 -31.14 -19.15 6.62
CA TYR A 129 -29.93 -19.09 5.83
C TYR A 129 -29.03 -17.96 6.30
N VAL A 130 -27.72 -18.21 6.37
CA VAL A 130 -26.76 -17.20 6.77
C VAL A 130 -26.58 -16.13 5.68
N TRP A 131 -26.35 -14.89 6.11
CA TRP A 131 -25.81 -13.82 5.27
C TRP A 131 -24.30 -13.93 5.24
N GLN A 132 -23.71 -13.94 4.05
CA GLN A 132 -22.28 -14.18 3.89
C GLN A 132 -21.59 -12.96 3.29
N ASN A 133 -20.36 -12.77 3.74
CA ASN A 133 -19.42 -11.83 3.14
C ASN A 133 -18.16 -12.56 2.68
N SER A 134 -17.50 -11.99 1.67
CA SER A 134 -16.11 -12.32 1.37
C SER A 134 -15.33 -11.05 1.07
N TRP A 135 -14.06 -11.06 1.40
CA TRP A 135 -13.22 -9.89 1.24
C TRP A 135 -11.76 -10.29 1.04
N GLY A 136 -11.00 -9.46 0.31
CA GLY A 136 -9.62 -9.80 -0.01
C GLY A 136 -8.80 -8.66 -0.57
N LEU A 137 -7.50 -8.79 -0.38
CA LEU A 137 -6.47 -8.00 -1.04
C LEU A 137 -5.30 -8.90 -1.45
N SER A 138 -4.57 -8.50 -2.47
CA SER A 138 -3.48 -9.30 -3.03
C SER A 138 -2.14 -8.55 -2.98
N THR A 139 -1.07 -9.23 -3.37
CA THR A 139 0.27 -8.65 -3.55
C THR A 139 0.33 -7.53 -4.60
N ARG A 140 -0.76 -7.27 -5.34
CA ARG A 140 -0.91 -6.07 -6.18
C ARG A 140 -0.68 -4.78 -5.40
N THR A 141 -1.00 -4.75 -4.10
CA THR A 141 -0.76 -3.60 -3.22
C THR A 141 0.70 -3.16 -3.23
N ILE A 142 1.64 -4.11 -3.30
CA ILE A 142 3.09 -3.84 -3.39
C ILE A 142 3.40 -3.13 -4.72
N GLY A 143 2.86 -3.64 -5.83
CA GLY A 143 3.03 -3.03 -7.15
C GLY A 143 2.50 -1.60 -7.22
N VAL A 144 1.30 -1.37 -6.66
CA VAL A 144 0.71 -0.03 -6.58
C VAL A 144 1.61 0.93 -5.80
N MET A 145 2.07 0.53 -4.62
CA MET A 145 2.99 1.34 -3.81
C MET A 145 4.28 1.70 -4.59
N VAL A 146 4.88 0.72 -5.27
CA VAL A 146 6.10 0.94 -6.06
C VAL A 146 5.85 1.90 -7.22
N MET A 147 4.71 1.76 -7.92
CA MET A 147 4.39 2.63 -9.06
C MET A 147 3.98 4.05 -8.65
N VAL A 148 3.46 4.24 -7.44
CA VAL A 148 3.09 5.56 -6.92
C VAL A 148 4.31 6.32 -6.38
N HIS A 149 5.24 5.63 -5.69
CA HIS A 149 6.34 6.28 -4.98
C HIS A 149 7.70 6.11 -5.63
N GLY A 150 7.93 5.04 -6.39
CA GLY A 150 9.22 4.74 -7.01
C GLY A 150 9.67 5.81 -7.99
N ASP A 151 10.98 5.92 -8.16
CA ASP A 151 11.63 6.83 -9.09
C ASP A 151 12.69 6.13 -9.96
N ASN A 152 13.43 6.88 -10.77
CA ASN A 152 14.47 6.34 -11.63
C ASN A 152 15.71 5.83 -10.87
N GLN A 153 15.80 6.07 -9.56
CA GLN A 153 16.89 5.61 -8.71
C GLN A 153 16.55 4.29 -7.98
N GLY A 154 15.29 3.86 -8.05
CA GLY A 154 14.83 2.59 -7.47
C GLY A 154 13.57 2.73 -6.62
N LEU A 155 13.46 1.86 -5.60
CA LEU A 155 12.34 1.89 -4.68
C LEU A 155 12.36 3.14 -3.79
N VAL A 156 11.17 3.63 -3.45
CA VAL A 156 10.95 4.63 -2.39
C VAL A 156 9.90 4.05 -1.46
N LEU A 157 10.33 3.49 -0.34
CA LEU A 157 9.43 2.76 0.55
C LEU A 157 8.90 3.70 1.65
N PRO A 158 7.58 3.69 1.88
CA PRO A 158 7.02 4.33 3.07
C PRO A 158 7.61 3.73 4.34
N PRO A 159 8.01 4.56 5.33
CA PRO A 159 8.65 4.09 6.55
C PRO A 159 7.91 2.96 7.28
N ARG A 160 6.58 2.99 7.31
CA ARG A 160 5.77 2.00 8.04
C ARG A 160 5.93 0.59 7.49
N VAL A 161 6.17 0.42 6.19
CA VAL A 161 6.30 -0.89 5.53
C VAL A 161 7.73 -1.26 5.16
N ALA A 162 8.69 -0.33 5.22
CA ALA A 162 10.08 -0.62 4.92
C ALA A 162 10.67 -1.65 5.89
N ASN A 163 11.25 -2.75 5.36
CA ASN A 163 11.92 -3.75 6.19
C ASN A 163 13.09 -3.18 6.99
N VAL A 164 13.84 -2.24 6.39
CA VAL A 164 14.84 -1.41 7.04
C VAL A 164 14.37 0.03 6.93
N GLN A 165 14.05 0.67 8.06
CA GLN A 165 13.60 2.07 8.08
C GLN A 165 14.76 3.05 8.06
N THR A 166 15.86 2.66 8.71
CA THR A 166 17.05 3.50 8.82
C THR A 166 18.29 2.64 8.64
N VAL A 167 19.17 3.06 7.71
CA VAL A 167 20.50 2.47 7.56
C VAL A 167 21.56 3.45 8.04
N ILE A 168 22.53 2.97 8.82
CA ILE A 168 23.69 3.74 9.29
C ILE A 168 24.90 3.31 8.48
N VAL A 169 25.56 4.29 7.85
CA VAL A 169 26.71 4.03 6.98
C VAL A 169 27.91 4.82 7.49
N PRO A 170 29.00 4.14 7.86
CA PRO A 170 30.25 4.81 8.22
C PRO A 170 30.87 5.51 7.00
N CYS A 171 31.31 6.75 7.20
CA CYS A 171 31.83 7.63 6.16
C CYS A 171 33.15 8.28 6.58
N GLY A 172 33.85 8.88 5.61
CA GLY A 172 35.06 9.64 5.89
C GLY A 172 36.26 8.77 6.37
N ILE A 173 36.18 7.46 6.23
CA ILE A 173 37.25 6.54 6.53
C ILE A 173 38.23 6.55 5.35
N THR A 174 39.45 6.98 5.60
CA THR A 174 40.55 7.07 4.60
C THR A 174 41.72 6.20 4.98
N ALA A 175 42.73 6.13 4.12
CA ALA A 175 43.97 5.46 4.42
C ALA A 175 44.73 6.06 5.65
N LYS A 176 44.41 7.31 6.00
CA LYS A 176 44.99 8.01 7.18
C LYS A 176 44.23 7.75 8.47
N THR A 177 43.06 7.13 8.40
CA THR A 177 42.26 6.81 9.58
C THR A 177 42.92 5.64 10.33
N THR A 178 43.23 5.84 11.61
CA THR A 178 43.84 4.81 12.46
C THR A 178 42.86 3.67 12.70
N GLU A 179 43.39 2.52 13.08
CA GLU A 179 42.57 1.34 13.41
C GLU A 179 41.65 1.63 14.62
N GLU A 180 42.15 2.36 15.61
CA GLU A 180 41.38 2.79 16.77
C GLU A 180 40.18 3.66 16.37
N GLN A 181 40.37 4.63 15.45
CA GLN A 181 39.28 5.46 14.94
C GLN A 181 38.26 4.64 14.14
N ARG A 182 38.70 3.62 13.39
CA ARG A 182 37.80 2.70 12.66
C ARG A 182 36.92 1.92 13.63
N LEU A 183 37.54 1.37 14.67
CA LEU A 183 36.84 0.62 15.71
C LEU A 183 35.82 1.53 16.46
N GLU A 184 36.22 2.76 16.80
CA GLU A 184 35.32 3.74 17.43
C GLU A 184 34.09 4.04 16.57
N ILE A 185 34.27 4.32 15.26
CA ILE A 185 33.16 4.58 14.33
C ILE A 185 32.25 3.36 14.22
N THR A 186 32.84 2.16 14.09
CA THR A 186 32.08 0.91 14.00
C THR A 186 31.25 0.66 15.26
N ALA A 187 31.88 0.77 16.43
CA ALA A 187 31.21 0.63 17.73
C ALA A 187 30.07 1.65 17.88
N LYS A 188 30.29 2.88 17.43
CA LYS A 188 29.23 3.92 17.46
C LYS A 188 28.07 3.60 16.52
N CYS A 189 28.33 3.07 15.32
CA CYS A 189 27.27 2.60 14.42
C CYS A 189 26.42 1.49 15.06
N GLU A 190 27.06 0.55 15.75
CA GLU A 190 26.35 -0.55 16.44
C GLU A 190 25.55 -0.05 17.64
N GLU A 191 26.11 0.87 18.43
CA GLU A 191 25.40 1.54 19.53
C GLU A 191 24.14 2.26 19.04
N LEU A 192 24.25 3.02 17.95
CA LEU A 192 23.13 3.72 17.34
C LEU A 192 22.05 2.76 16.84
N VAL A 193 22.43 1.64 16.22
CA VAL A 193 21.47 0.59 15.83
C VAL A 193 20.75 0.04 17.06
N ALA A 194 21.46 -0.23 18.15
CA ALA A 194 20.87 -0.73 19.38
C ALA A 194 19.89 0.30 19.99
N THR A 195 20.27 1.57 20.02
CA THR A 195 19.42 2.68 20.49
C THR A 195 18.15 2.82 19.68
N LEU A 196 18.27 2.86 18.33
CA LEU A 196 17.12 2.96 17.44
C LEU A 196 16.19 1.75 17.52
N LYS A 197 16.74 0.53 17.65
CA LYS A 197 15.92 -0.67 17.86
C LYS A 197 15.13 -0.63 19.15
N LYS A 198 15.72 -0.11 20.26
CA LYS A 198 14.99 0.12 21.52
C LYS A 198 13.85 1.13 21.35
N ALA A 199 14.04 2.12 20.48
CA ALA A 199 12.99 3.07 20.11
C ALA A 199 11.96 2.51 19.10
N GLY A 200 12.00 1.20 18.80
CA GLY A 200 11.07 0.53 17.89
C GLY A 200 11.38 0.69 16.38
N ILE A 201 12.55 1.22 16.03
CA ILE A 201 12.95 1.44 14.63
C ILE A 201 13.70 0.22 14.08
N ARG A 202 13.32 -0.24 12.90
CA ARG A 202 14.02 -1.28 12.14
C ARG A 202 15.30 -0.70 11.54
N ALA A 203 16.35 -0.57 12.37
CA ALA A 203 17.63 0.01 12.01
C ALA A 203 18.67 -1.07 11.70
N ARG A 204 19.60 -0.75 10.78
CA ARG A 204 20.73 -1.59 10.40
C ARG A 204 21.99 -0.74 10.14
N ALA A 205 23.18 -1.22 10.53
CA ALA A 205 24.44 -0.64 10.11
C ALA A 205 24.97 -1.39 8.88
N ASP A 206 25.53 -0.66 7.92
CA ASP A 206 26.25 -1.26 6.79
C ASP A 206 27.77 -1.19 7.02
N LEU A 207 28.25 -2.20 7.70
CA LEU A 207 29.68 -2.34 8.06
C LEU A 207 30.45 -3.22 7.06
N ARG A 208 29.87 -3.49 5.87
CA ARG A 208 30.55 -4.34 4.86
C ARG A 208 31.91 -3.76 4.46
N ASP A 209 32.94 -4.58 4.55
CA ASP A 209 34.28 -4.25 4.08
C ASP A 209 34.36 -4.33 2.56
N GLY A 210 35.32 -3.62 1.98
CA GLY A 210 35.60 -3.65 0.54
C GLY A 210 34.63 -2.81 -0.32
N TYR A 211 33.63 -2.16 0.26
CA TYR A 211 32.73 -1.27 -0.45
C TYR A 211 32.89 0.19 -0.01
N THR A 212 32.93 1.08 -1.00
CA THR A 212 32.99 2.52 -0.71
C THR A 212 31.65 3.01 -0.13
N PRO A 213 31.65 4.12 0.65
CA PRO A 213 30.39 4.73 1.12
C PRO A 213 29.41 5.02 -0.02
N GLY A 214 29.89 5.55 -1.16
CA GLY A 214 29.06 5.82 -2.33
C GLY A 214 28.36 4.60 -2.90
N TYR A 215 29.04 3.45 -2.95
CA TYR A 215 28.43 2.18 -3.33
C TYR A 215 27.31 1.76 -2.35
N LYS A 216 27.60 1.84 -1.05
CA LYS A 216 26.62 1.54 0.00
C LYS A 216 25.39 2.46 -0.08
N PHE A 217 25.60 3.75 -0.35
CA PHE A 217 24.51 4.71 -0.54
C PHE A 217 23.60 4.29 -1.68
N ASN A 218 24.17 4.03 -2.85
CA ASN A 218 23.43 3.62 -4.03
C ASN A 218 22.68 2.29 -3.80
N ASP A 219 23.32 1.31 -3.17
CA ASP A 219 22.67 0.02 -2.85
C ASP A 219 21.44 0.18 -1.96
N TRP A 220 21.51 1.04 -0.94
CA TRP A 220 20.37 1.32 -0.05
C TRP A 220 19.34 2.25 -0.67
N GLU A 221 19.73 3.15 -1.55
CA GLU A 221 18.81 3.98 -2.36
C GLU A 221 17.97 3.12 -3.29
N GLN A 222 18.59 2.20 -4.03
CA GLN A 222 17.86 1.26 -4.90
C GLN A 222 16.87 0.39 -4.13
N LYS A 223 17.23 -0.02 -2.91
CA LYS A 223 16.36 -0.78 -2.00
C LYS A 223 15.25 0.05 -1.37
N GLY A 224 15.25 1.35 -1.56
CA GLY A 224 14.22 2.27 -1.08
C GLY A 224 14.20 2.50 0.43
N VAL A 225 15.34 2.34 1.12
CA VAL A 225 15.42 2.59 2.57
C VAL A 225 15.11 4.05 2.86
N PRO A 226 14.08 4.36 3.68
CA PRO A 226 13.57 5.71 3.86
C PRO A 226 14.59 6.72 4.37
N LEU A 227 15.47 6.30 5.27
CA LEU A 227 16.42 7.17 5.93
C LEU A 227 17.82 6.56 5.97
N ARG A 228 18.81 7.31 5.52
CA ARG A 228 20.22 6.99 5.70
C ARG A 228 20.83 7.94 6.73
N LEU A 229 21.59 7.42 7.67
CA LEU A 229 22.43 8.17 8.60
C LEU A 229 23.89 7.96 8.23
N GLU A 230 24.58 9.03 7.93
CA GLU A 230 26.01 9.05 7.60
C GLU A 230 26.77 9.48 8.85
N ILE A 231 27.81 8.73 9.21
CA ILE A 231 28.60 9.03 10.40
C ILE A 231 30.09 8.85 10.12
N GLY A 232 30.84 9.88 10.42
CA GLY A 232 32.29 9.92 10.27
C GLY A 232 33.00 10.60 11.42
N PRO A 233 34.36 10.71 11.39
CA PRO A 233 35.11 11.34 12.48
C PRO A 233 34.67 12.78 12.78
N GLN A 234 34.31 13.55 11.75
CA GLN A 234 33.85 14.93 11.93
C GLN A 234 32.47 15.01 12.58
N ASP A 235 31.61 14.03 12.28
CA ASP A 235 30.27 13.94 12.86
C ASP A 235 30.36 13.56 14.33
N LEU A 236 31.22 12.60 14.67
CA LEU A 236 31.48 12.21 16.05
C LEU A 236 32.02 13.37 16.88
N ALA A 237 32.97 14.12 16.34
CA ALA A 237 33.54 15.29 17.01
C ALA A 237 32.48 16.37 17.32
N LYS A 238 31.41 16.45 16.51
CA LYS A 238 30.29 17.38 16.70
C LYS A 238 29.09 16.76 17.43
N ASN A 239 29.21 15.52 17.87
CA ASN A 239 28.13 14.74 18.48
C ASN A 239 26.85 14.72 17.63
N GLN A 240 26.97 14.51 16.32
CA GLN A 240 25.87 14.50 15.35
C GLN A 240 26.02 13.37 14.33
N THR A 241 25.00 13.14 13.53
CA THR A 241 25.00 12.35 12.30
C THR A 241 24.34 13.14 11.18
N LEU A 242 24.72 12.92 9.93
CA LEU A 242 24.03 13.50 8.78
C LEU A 242 22.91 12.56 8.33
N SER A 243 21.66 13.00 8.45
CA SER A 243 20.52 12.28 7.91
C SER A 243 20.30 12.62 6.43
N VAL A 244 19.92 11.62 5.63
CA VAL A 244 19.57 11.77 4.21
C VAL A 244 18.28 11.04 3.95
N ARG A 245 17.25 11.77 3.52
CA ARG A 245 15.94 11.21 3.17
C ARG A 245 15.99 10.61 1.77
N ARG A 246 15.42 9.41 1.61
CA ARG A 246 15.32 8.75 0.30
C ARG A 246 14.33 9.45 -0.65
N ASP A 247 13.22 9.90 -0.10
CA ASP A 247 12.08 10.42 -0.88
C ASP A 247 12.29 11.84 -1.46
N THR A 248 13.19 12.63 -0.86
CA THR A 248 13.44 14.03 -1.27
C THR A 248 14.91 14.34 -1.50
N GLY A 249 15.83 13.48 -1.04
CA GLY A 249 17.26 13.73 -1.03
C GLY A 249 17.71 14.81 -0.03
N VAL A 250 16.81 15.33 0.80
CA VAL A 250 17.12 16.37 1.79
C VAL A 250 18.10 15.83 2.83
N LYS A 251 19.13 16.62 3.12
CA LYS A 251 20.16 16.34 4.10
C LYS A 251 20.05 17.29 5.28
N ALA A 252 20.11 16.74 6.49
CA ALA A 252 20.08 17.53 7.72
C ALA A 252 20.88 16.86 8.83
N PRO A 253 21.60 17.61 9.66
CA PRO A 253 22.28 17.07 10.84
C PRO A 253 21.26 16.70 11.92
N ILE A 254 21.49 15.58 12.61
CA ILE A 254 20.74 15.14 13.78
C ILE A 254 21.72 14.99 14.92
N SER A 255 21.43 15.60 16.08
CA SER A 255 22.22 15.41 17.30
C SER A 255 22.10 13.96 17.79
N LEU A 256 23.24 13.34 18.12
CA LEU A 256 23.26 11.98 18.68
C LEU A 256 22.58 11.91 20.06
N ALA A 257 22.55 13.02 20.80
CA ALA A 257 21.89 13.08 22.10
C ALA A 257 20.36 12.91 22.02
N ASN A 258 19.76 13.22 20.87
CA ASN A 258 18.31 13.18 20.67
C ASN A 258 17.88 12.16 19.60
N ILE A 259 18.77 11.26 19.19
CA ILE A 259 18.56 10.39 18.04
C ILE A 259 17.34 9.45 18.21
N GLU A 260 17.11 8.99 19.43
CA GLU A 260 16.00 8.08 19.78
C GLU A 260 14.61 8.71 19.65
N THR A 261 14.52 10.05 19.66
CA THR A 261 13.27 10.80 19.44
C THR A 261 13.22 11.45 18.09
N ALA A 262 14.33 11.96 17.59
CA ALA A 262 14.41 12.67 16.31
C ALA A 262 14.22 11.75 15.11
N VAL A 263 14.78 10.55 15.12
CA VAL A 263 14.64 9.60 14.00
C VAL A 263 13.20 9.08 13.87
N PRO A 264 12.51 8.62 14.91
CA PRO A 264 11.09 8.26 14.81
C PRO A 264 10.22 9.43 14.31
N ALA A 265 10.41 10.64 14.82
CA ALA A 265 9.66 11.81 14.38
C ALA A 265 9.91 12.13 12.88
N LEU A 266 11.17 12.02 12.41
CA LEU A 266 11.51 12.22 11.00
C LEU A 266 10.88 11.15 10.11
N LEU A 267 10.87 9.88 10.52
CA LEU A 267 10.23 8.80 9.78
C LEU A 267 8.71 9.01 9.67
N GLU A 268 8.06 9.50 10.73
CA GLU A 268 6.63 9.84 10.67
C GLU A 268 6.36 11.05 9.76
N THR A 269 7.24 12.04 9.76
CA THR A 269 7.19 13.15 8.80
C THR A 269 7.33 12.65 7.36
N ILE A 270 8.28 11.75 7.08
CA ILE A 270 8.45 11.15 5.75
C ILE A 270 7.16 10.42 5.32
N GLN A 271 6.59 9.60 6.21
CA GLN A 271 5.34 8.87 5.93
C GLN A 271 4.20 9.82 5.55
N SER A 272 4.00 10.86 6.36
CA SER A 272 2.93 11.84 6.16
C SER A 272 3.12 12.67 4.88
N GLU A 273 4.34 13.13 4.60
CA GLU A 273 4.64 13.90 3.40
C GLU A 273 4.56 13.06 2.13
N MET A 274 4.96 11.79 2.16
CA MET A 274 4.78 10.87 1.04
C MET A 274 3.29 10.70 0.72
N PHE A 275 2.45 10.50 1.73
CA PHE A 275 0.99 10.42 1.55
C PHE A 275 0.41 11.72 0.99
N THR A 276 0.81 12.86 1.55
CA THR A 276 0.31 14.17 1.11
C THR A 276 0.65 14.43 -0.37
N ARG A 277 1.91 14.20 -0.79
CA ARG A 277 2.31 14.36 -2.19
C ARG A 277 1.53 13.45 -3.13
N ALA A 278 1.37 12.17 -2.76
CA ALA A 278 0.60 11.22 -3.56
C ALA A 278 -0.88 11.61 -3.65
N LYS A 279 -1.45 12.07 -2.53
CA LYS A 279 -2.84 12.54 -2.45
C LYS A 279 -3.07 13.78 -3.34
N ASP A 280 -2.22 14.79 -3.21
CA ASP A 280 -2.34 16.03 -3.99
C ASP A 280 -2.24 15.74 -5.49
N LEU A 281 -1.31 14.86 -5.89
CA LEU A 281 -1.18 14.43 -7.28
C LEU A 281 -2.42 13.67 -7.75
N TYR A 282 -2.94 12.72 -6.97
CA TYR A 282 -4.15 11.98 -7.32
C TYR A 282 -5.35 12.91 -7.49
N TRP A 283 -5.62 13.77 -6.50
CA TRP A 283 -6.76 14.70 -6.56
C TRP A 283 -6.62 15.72 -7.70
N SER A 284 -5.41 16.13 -8.05
CA SER A 284 -5.19 17.01 -9.21
C SER A 284 -5.58 16.35 -10.55
N ARG A 285 -5.59 15.01 -10.59
CA ARG A 285 -5.94 14.22 -11.77
C ARG A 285 -7.41 13.80 -11.85
N ILE A 286 -8.21 14.04 -10.81
CA ILE A 286 -9.66 13.80 -10.84
C ILE A 286 -10.35 15.00 -11.48
N LYS A 287 -11.08 14.78 -12.56
CA LYS A 287 -11.77 15.82 -13.32
C LYS A 287 -13.24 15.49 -13.45
N GLN A 288 -14.09 16.41 -12.99
CA GLN A 288 -15.52 16.33 -13.26
C GLN A 288 -15.81 16.83 -14.67
N VAL A 289 -16.46 16.02 -15.49
CA VAL A 289 -16.78 16.32 -16.89
C VAL A 289 -18.26 16.08 -17.12
N THR A 290 -18.96 17.06 -17.67
CA THR A 290 -20.39 16.99 -18.00
C THR A 290 -20.65 16.99 -19.50
N GLU A 291 -19.65 17.33 -20.31
CA GLU A 291 -19.71 17.40 -21.77
C GLU A 291 -18.95 16.19 -22.36
N TRP A 292 -19.62 15.41 -23.19
CA TRP A 292 -19.05 14.16 -23.73
C TRP A 292 -17.75 14.40 -24.51
N GLU A 293 -17.67 15.48 -25.26
CA GLU A 293 -16.54 15.83 -26.14
C GLU A 293 -15.24 16.02 -25.33
N LYS A 294 -15.35 16.29 -24.03
CA LYS A 294 -14.21 16.48 -23.12
C LYS A 294 -13.75 15.17 -22.44
N VAL A 295 -14.55 14.11 -22.51
CA VAL A 295 -14.26 12.84 -21.80
C VAL A 295 -12.97 12.22 -22.31
N VAL A 296 -12.90 11.90 -23.60
CA VAL A 296 -11.74 11.23 -24.20
C VAL A 296 -10.47 12.09 -24.08
N PRO A 297 -10.47 13.39 -24.41
CA PRO A 297 -9.29 14.22 -24.22
C PRO A 297 -8.81 14.26 -22.76
N THR A 298 -9.72 14.28 -21.78
CA THR A 298 -9.36 14.25 -20.36
C THR A 298 -8.73 12.90 -19.95
N LEU A 299 -9.22 11.79 -20.49
CA LEU A 299 -8.62 10.47 -20.28
C LEU A 299 -7.23 10.37 -20.93
N ASP A 300 -7.03 10.97 -22.11
CA ASP A 300 -5.74 10.99 -22.82
C ASP A 300 -4.69 11.82 -22.06
N ASP A 301 -5.12 12.82 -21.31
CA ASP A 301 -4.29 13.59 -20.38
C ASP A 301 -3.96 12.82 -19.09
N LYS A 302 -4.23 11.52 -19.05
CA LYS A 302 -4.01 10.64 -17.89
C LYS A 302 -4.72 11.12 -16.63
N CYS A 303 -5.99 11.50 -16.78
CA CYS A 303 -6.86 11.89 -15.68
C CYS A 303 -7.92 10.82 -15.41
N VAL A 304 -8.46 10.83 -14.20
CA VAL A 304 -9.70 10.13 -13.85
C VAL A 304 -10.86 11.05 -14.17
N VAL A 305 -11.83 10.55 -14.91
CA VAL A 305 -13.03 11.30 -15.26
C VAL A 305 -14.18 10.90 -14.34
N VAL A 306 -14.82 11.91 -13.74
CA VAL A 306 -16.08 11.76 -13.00
C VAL A 306 -17.18 12.36 -13.87
N LEU A 307 -18.12 11.52 -14.29
CA LEU A 307 -19.23 11.93 -15.16
C LEU A 307 -20.58 11.47 -14.62
N PRO A 308 -21.68 12.13 -15.02
CA PRO A 308 -23.02 11.67 -14.69
C PRO A 308 -23.29 10.28 -15.28
N TRP A 309 -23.92 9.43 -14.50
CA TRP A 309 -24.28 8.06 -14.87
C TRP A 309 -25.68 7.74 -14.36
N CYS A 310 -26.44 6.98 -15.14
CA CYS A 310 -27.84 6.65 -14.83
C CYS A 310 -28.01 5.31 -14.09
N GLU A 311 -26.91 4.68 -13.68
CA GLU A 311 -26.86 3.41 -12.92
C GLU A 311 -27.43 2.17 -13.65
N VAL A 312 -27.58 2.24 -14.99
CA VAL A 312 -28.00 1.08 -15.79
C VAL A 312 -26.86 0.57 -16.68
N GLU A 313 -26.84 -0.75 -16.92
CA GLU A 313 -25.76 -1.42 -17.68
C GLU A 313 -25.60 -0.86 -19.10
N SER A 314 -26.71 -0.60 -19.80
CA SER A 314 -26.66 -0.05 -21.16
C SER A 314 -25.99 1.32 -21.23
N CYS A 315 -26.12 2.15 -20.21
CA CYS A 315 -25.44 3.43 -20.11
C CYS A 315 -23.92 3.22 -19.88
N GLU A 316 -23.53 2.25 -19.04
CA GLU A 316 -22.14 1.88 -18.83
C GLU A 316 -21.50 1.36 -20.13
N ASP A 317 -22.20 0.52 -20.89
CA ASP A 317 -21.73 0.00 -22.17
C ASP A 317 -21.54 1.10 -23.21
N ASP A 318 -22.49 2.03 -23.33
CA ASP A 318 -22.37 3.19 -24.23
C ASP A 318 -21.15 4.06 -23.88
N ILE A 319 -20.93 4.31 -22.58
CA ILE A 319 -19.74 5.05 -22.11
C ILE A 319 -18.44 4.32 -22.50
N LYS A 320 -18.36 3.01 -22.28
CA LYS A 320 -17.19 2.19 -22.60
C LYS A 320 -16.94 2.15 -24.12
N GLU A 321 -17.97 1.90 -24.90
CA GLU A 321 -17.87 1.84 -26.37
C GLU A 321 -17.43 3.19 -26.94
N ARG A 322 -18.09 4.27 -26.58
CA ARG A 322 -17.80 5.61 -27.10
C ARG A 322 -16.48 6.16 -26.65
N SER A 323 -16.00 5.78 -25.45
CA SER A 323 -14.67 6.21 -24.98
C SER A 323 -13.53 5.39 -25.59
N GLY A 324 -13.81 4.21 -26.15
CA GLY A 324 -12.79 3.27 -26.63
C GLY A 324 -11.89 2.74 -25.52
N ARG A 325 -12.35 2.82 -24.26
CA ARG A 325 -11.62 2.40 -23.05
C ARG A 325 -12.40 1.26 -22.38
N ALA A 326 -12.09 0.03 -22.75
CA ALA A 326 -12.66 -1.18 -22.14
C ALA A 326 -11.86 -1.62 -20.92
#